data_45169a2c1c565c401184e440521ddd4e
#
_entry.id   45169a2c1c565c401184e440521ddd4e
#
_cell.length_a   1.000
_cell.length_b   1.000
_cell.length_c   1.000
_cell.angle_alpha   90.00
_cell.angle_beta   90.00
_cell.angle_gamma   90.00
#
_symmetry.space_group_name_H-M   'P 1'
#
loop_
_entity.id
_entity.type
_entity.pdbx_description
1 polymer ?
#
loop_
_entity_poly.entity_id
_entity_poly.type
_entity_poly.pdbx_seq_one_letter_code
_entity_poly.pdbx_strand_id
1 'polypeptide(L)'
;LGDVYKRQPPFRPLLMDYPKDERLRTISDQYMMGDGLMAAPLYQNKKTRTVYFPEGTWYNFNTNEKYEGNREYEITTELDQLPLYVRQGTLLPLAAPVPYVDAQTVFDLHCKVYGAPSATFLLLEDDGISYDFQKGQFNEVTLEAAKGKVKLKRTKEYKQKRYQLTDYEFIN
;
A
#
# COMPACT_ATOMS: atom_id res chain seq x y z
N LEU A 1 8.49 0.67 10.31
CA LEU A 1 9.88 1.17 10.34
C LEU A 1 10.19 2.11 9.17
N GLY A 2 9.73 1.83 7.93
CA GLY A 2 9.93 2.72 6.79
C GLY A 2 9.37 4.13 6.99
N ASP A 3 8.24 4.24 7.67
CA ASP A 3 7.59 5.52 7.93
C ASP A 3 8.30 6.33 9.01
N VAL A 4 8.90 5.67 9.99
CA VAL A 4 9.74 6.35 11.00
C VAL A 4 10.97 6.95 10.34
N TYR A 5 11.56 6.26 9.37
CA TYR A 5 12.70 6.75 8.61
C TYR A 5 12.36 7.96 7.74
N LYS A 6 11.20 7.92 7.07
CA LYS A 6 10.71 9.04 6.24
C LYS A 6 9.96 10.12 7.04
N ARG A 7 9.69 9.88 8.33
CA ARG A 7 8.91 10.77 9.22
C ARG A 7 7.51 11.10 8.72
N GLN A 8 6.94 10.24 7.87
CA GLN A 8 5.55 10.36 7.42
C GLN A 8 4.66 9.41 8.23
N PRO A 9 3.50 9.84 8.72
CA PRO A 9 2.57 8.95 9.39
C PRO A 9 2.03 7.90 8.42
N PRO A 10 1.90 6.62 8.83
CA PRO A 10 1.36 5.56 7.97
C PRO A 10 -0.09 5.80 7.57
N PHE A 11 -0.85 6.46 8.43
CA PHE A 11 -2.22 6.91 8.17
C PHE A 11 -2.25 8.43 8.17
N ARG A 12 -2.76 9.02 7.10
CA ARG A 12 -2.78 10.49 6.96
C ARG A 12 -3.99 10.98 6.16
N PRO A 13 -4.53 12.17 6.50
CA PRO A 13 -5.59 12.79 5.71
C PRO A 13 -5.17 12.98 4.26
N LEU A 14 -6.11 12.85 3.32
CA LEU A 14 -5.87 13.07 1.89
C LEU A 14 -5.25 14.44 1.58
N LEU A 15 -5.61 15.46 2.35
CA LEU A 15 -5.08 16.82 2.21
C LEU A 15 -3.55 16.89 2.32
N MET A 16 -2.89 15.97 3.04
CA MET A 16 -1.43 15.95 3.14
C MET A 16 -0.75 15.55 1.83
N ASP A 17 -1.40 14.68 1.04
CA ASP A 17 -0.88 14.24 -0.26
C ASP A 17 -1.35 15.14 -1.42
N TYR A 18 -2.49 15.80 -1.24
CA TYR A 18 -3.12 16.64 -2.26
C TYR A 18 -3.45 18.04 -1.71
N PRO A 19 -2.44 18.83 -1.27
CA PRO A 19 -2.66 20.09 -0.53
C PRO A 19 -3.33 21.21 -1.37
N LYS A 20 -3.35 21.05 -2.70
CA LYS A 20 -3.97 22.01 -3.62
C LYS A 20 -5.46 21.73 -3.89
N ASP A 21 -5.97 20.58 -3.48
CA ASP A 21 -7.38 20.24 -3.66
C ASP A 21 -8.21 20.76 -2.46
N GLU A 22 -8.87 21.90 -2.65
CA GLU A 22 -9.68 22.56 -1.62
C GLU A 22 -10.82 21.68 -1.08
N ARG A 23 -11.34 20.72 -1.88
CA ARG A 23 -12.43 19.82 -1.44
C ARG A 23 -11.99 18.91 -0.30
N LEU A 24 -10.72 18.57 -0.25
CA LEU A 24 -10.17 17.68 0.77
C LEU A 24 -10.11 18.31 2.18
N ARG A 25 -10.32 19.62 2.29
CA ARG A 25 -10.37 20.31 3.60
C ARG A 25 -11.55 19.90 4.45
N THR A 26 -12.61 19.41 3.83
CA THR A 26 -13.85 19.00 4.49
C THR A 26 -14.03 17.49 4.56
N ILE A 27 -13.18 16.72 3.88
CA ILE A 27 -13.23 15.26 3.88
C ILE A 27 -12.43 14.72 5.06
N SER A 28 -13.11 14.17 6.06
CA SER A 28 -12.51 13.62 7.28
C SER A 28 -12.68 12.11 7.43
N ASP A 29 -13.37 11.47 6.50
CA ASP A 29 -13.77 10.06 6.52
C ASP A 29 -13.10 9.21 5.45
N GLN A 30 -12.07 9.77 4.81
CA GLN A 30 -11.19 9.11 3.86
C GLN A 30 -9.74 9.44 4.21
N TYR A 31 -8.84 8.47 4.09
CA TYR A 31 -7.44 8.66 4.43
C TYR A 31 -6.52 7.77 3.62
N MET A 32 -5.27 8.20 3.49
CA MET A 32 -4.19 7.39 2.90
C MET A 32 -3.62 6.41 3.92
N MET A 33 -3.29 5.22 3.45
CA MET A 33 -2.53 4.18 4.14
C MET A 33 -1.23 3.94 3.35
N GLY A 34 -0.11 4.41 3.86
CA GLY A 34 1.12 4.42 3.06
C GLY A 34 0.98 5.29 1.80
N ASP A 35 1.79 5.03 0.78
CA ASP A 35 1.91 5.91 -0.39
C ASP A 35 0.89 5.61 -1.50
N GLY A 36 0.27 4.45 -1.49
CA GLY A 36 -0.53 3.99 -2.62
C GLY A 36 -1.95 3.55 -2.32
N LEU A 37 -2.33 3.44 -1.04
CA LEU A 37 -3.66 2.99 -0.65
C LEU A 37 -4.50 4.13 -0.08
N MET A 38 -5.76 4.19 -0.47
CA MET A 38 -6.78 5.04 0.15
C MET A 38 -7.86 4.16 0.77
N ALA A 39 -8.21 4.45 2.01
CA ALA A 39 -9.34 3.83 2.70
C ALA A 39 -10.52 4.79 2.79
N ALA A 40 -11.72 4.27 2.55
CA ALA A 40 -12.98 4.99 2.66
C ALA A 40 -14.01 4.16 3.46
N PRO A 41 -13.83 4.01 4.79
CA PRO A 41 -14.66 3.13 5.62
C PRO A 41 -16.14 3.47 5.53
N LEU A 42 -17.00 2.44 5.60
CA LEU A 42 -18.42 2.63 5.85
C LEU A 42 -18.64 3.04 7.32
N TYR A 43 -19.65 3.83 7.55
CA TYR A 43 -20.10 4.21 8.89
C TYR A 43 -21.62 4.30 8.95
N GLN A 44 -22.17 4.32 10.14
CA GLN A 44 -23.63 4.44 10.41
C GLN A 44 -24.48 3.28 9.82
N ASN A 45 -23.95 2.05 9.73
CA ASN A 45 -24.67 0.89 9.18
C ASN A 45 -25.25 1.12 7.76
N LYS A 46 -24.67 2.00 6.99
CA LYS A 46 -25.04 2.22 5.59
C LYS A 46 -24.12 1.41 4.69
N LYS A 47 -24.70 0.69 3.73
CA LYS A 47 -23.94 -0.05 2.70
C LYS A 47 -23.44 0.86 1.58
N THR A 48 -23.93 2.08 1.48
CA THR A 48 -23.61 3.03 0.41
C THR A 48 -23.06 4.32 0.99
N ARG A 49 -22.03 4.86 0.35
CA ARG A 49 -21.47 6.17 0.66
C ARG A 49 -20.92 6.84 -0.59
N THR A 50 -20.84 8.16 -0.56
CA THR A 50 -20.07 8.93 -1.54
C THR A 50 -18.59 8.87 -1.19
N VAL A 51 -17.75 8.54 -2.17
CA VAL A 51 -16.28 8.56 -2.06
C VAL A 51 -15.74 9.54 -3.08
N TYR A 52 -14.96 10.50 -2.62
CA TYR A 52 -14.22 11.42 -3.46
C TYR A 52 -12.84 10.83 -3.80
N PHE A 53 -12.50 10.79 -5.08
CA PHE A 53 -11.19 10.36 -5.56
C PHE A 53 -10.35 11.59 -5.93
N PRO A 54 -9.23 11.84 -5.27
CA PRO A 54 -8.29 12.90 -5.67
C PRO A 54 -7.71 12.66 -7.06
N GLU A 55 -6.99 13.66 -7.58
CA GLU A 55 -6.35 13.60 -8.90
C GLU A 55 -5.59 12.28 -9.13
N GLY A 56 -5.74 11.73 -10.35
CA GLY A 56 -5.12 10.48 -10.79
C GLY A 56 -6.14 9.40 -11.11
N THR A 57 -5.66 8.19 -11.32
CA THR A 57 -6.49 7.00 -11.52
C THR A 57 -6.38 6.09 -10.32
N TRP A 58 -7.50 5.52 -9.92
CA TRP A 58 -7.63 4.66 -8.75
C TRP A 58 -8.23 3.32 -9.14
N TYR A 59 -7.89 2.29 -8.42
CA TYR A 59 -8.39 0.93 -8.63
C TYR A 59 -8.98 0.40 -7.33
N ASN A 60 -10.18 -0.17 -7.39
CA ASN A 60 -10.72 -0.92 -6.26
C ASN A 60 -9.80 -2.10 -5.95
N PHE A 61 -9.36 -2.23 -4.72
CA PHE A 61 -8.43 -3.28 -4.29
C PHE A 61 -8.97 -4.70 -4.49
N ASN A 62 -10.30 -4.88 -4.32
CA ASN A 62 -10.94 -6.20 -4.40
C ASN A 62 -11.38 -6.56 -5.82
N THR A 63 -11.92 -5.59 -6.58
CA THR A 63 -12.53 -5.86 -7.90
C THR A 63 -11.64 -5.46 -9.07
N ASN A 64 -10.58 -4.67 -8.82
CA ASN A 64 -9.74 -4.02 -9.82
C ASN A 64 -10.51 -3.01 -10.73
N GLU A 65 -11.73 -2.65 -10.36
CA GLU A 65 -12.51 -1.62 -11.06
C GLU A 65 -11.79 -0.27 -11.01
N LYS A 66 -11.79 0.44 -12.13
CA LYS A 66 -11.07 1.69 -12.30
C LYS A 66 -11.97 2.89 -12.03
N TYR A 67 -11.44 3.86 -11.30
CA TYR A 67 -12.07 5.15 -10.99
C TYR A 67 -11.17 6.30 -11.43
N GLU A 68 -11.76 7.29 -12.09
CA GLU A 68 -11.05 8.51 -12.44
C GLU A 68 -11.07 9.50 -11.27
N GLY A 69 -9.96 10.18 -11.05
CA GLY A 69 -9.84 11.19 -10.00
C GLY A 69 -10.57 12.52 -10.33
N ASN A 70 -10.52 13.43 -9.37
CA ASN A 70 -11.26 14.70 -9.34
C ASN A 70 -12.78 14.54 -9.39
N ARG A 71 -13.30 13.39 -8.95
CA ARG A 71 -14.73 13.02 -8.99
C ARG A 71 -15.19 12.32 -7.72
N GLU A 72 -16.47 12.39 -7.51
CA GLU A 72 -17.19 11.62 -6.51
C GLU A 72 -17.92 10.46 -7.18
N TYR A 73 -17.94 9.32 -6.47
CA TYR A 73 -18.71 8.15 -6.88
C TYR A 73 -19.53 7.64 -5.70
N GLU A 74 -20.73 7.19 -5.99
CA GLU A 74 -21.52 6.46 -5.02
C GLU A 74 -21.05 5.01 -4.98
N ILE A 75 -20.50 4.59 -3.85
CA ILE A 75 -19.92 3.26 -3.65
C ILE A 75 -20.83 2.46 -2.74
N THR A 76 -21.22 1.27 -3.21
CA THR A 76 -21.94 0.28 -2.41
C THR A 76 -21.01 -0.90 -2.12
N THR A 77 -20.95 -1.31 -0.86
CA THR A 77 -20.16 -2.46 -0.43
C THR A 77 -20.81 -3.15 0.76
N GLU A 78 -20.44 -4.38 1.04
CA GLU A 78 -20.93 -5.09 2.21
C GLU A 78 -20.29 -4.55 3.50
N LEU A 79 -21.01 -4.72 4.62
CA LEU A 79 -20.58 -4.13 5.91
C LEU A 79 -19.32 -4.77 6.48
N ASP A 80 -18.98 -5.97 6.06
CA ASP A 80 -17.78 -6.71 6.44
C ASP A 80 -16.57 -6.40 5.53
N GLN A 81 -16.74 -5.53 4.53
CA GLN A 81 -15.70 -5.13 3.61
C GLN A 81 -15.25 -3.69 3.86
N LEU A 82 -13.95 -3.49 3.95
CA LEU A 82 -13.36 -2.16 3.96
C LEU A 82 -13.12 -1.70 2.50
N PRO A 83 -13.78 -0.65 2.03
CA PRO A 83 -13.49 -0.06 0.73
C PRO A 83 -12.07 0.49 0.70
N LEU A 84 -11.21 -0.18 -0.07
CA LEU A 84 -9.82 0.19 -0.31
C LEU A 84 -9.60 0.46 -1.79
N TYR A 85 -8.83 1.49 -2.07
CA TYR A 85 -8.49 1.91 -3.43
C TYR A 85 -7.00 2.08 -3.57
N VAL A 86 -6.46 1.59 -4.69
CA VAL A 86 -5.03 1.66 -4.99
C VAL A 86 -4.80 2.72 -6.05
N ARG A 87 -3.87 3.63 -5.79
CA ARG A 87 -3.49 4.66 -6.75
C ARG A 87 -2.70 4.06 -7.90
N GLN A 88 -2.95 4.50 -9.11
CA GLN A 88 -2.13 4.19 -10.28
C GLN A 88 -0.65 4.45 -10.01
N GLY A 89 0.22 3.56 -10.49
CA GLY A 89 1.65 3.65 -10.24
C GLY A 89 2.13 2.89 -9.00
N THR A 90 1.22 2.28 -8.25
CA THR A 90 1.57 1.54 -7.03
C THR A 90 1.98 0.10 -7.36
N LEU A 91 3.10 -0.33 -6.78
CA LEU A 91 3.43 -1.74 -6.58
C LEU A 91 3.05 -2.09 -5.14
N LEU A 92 2.14 -3.04 -4.97
CA LEU A 92 1.61 -3.45 -3.68
C LEU A 92 2.01 -4.90 -3.39
N PRO A 93 2.94 -5.15 -2.44
CA PRO A 93 3.25 -6.50 -1.98
C PRO A 93 2.19 -6.98 -0.99
N LEU A 94 1.70 -8.17 -1.19
CA LEU A 94 0.73 -8.86 -0.35
C LEU A 94 1.35 -10.17 0.13
N ALA A 95 1.04 -10.57 1.35
CA ALA A 95 1.41 -11.87 1.89
C ALA A 95 0.19 -12.59 2.43
N ALA A 96 0.24 -13.90 2.48
CA ALA A 96 -0.78 -14.69 3.15
C ALA A 96 -0.84 -14.33 4.65
N PRO A 97 -2.05 -14.25 5.24
CA PRO A 97 -2.17 -13.99 6.66
C PRO A 97 -1.54 -15.11 7.50
N VAL A 98 -0.84 -14.73 8.55
CA VAL A 98 -0.25 -15.65 9.53
C VAL A 98 -0.84 -15.37 10.91
N PRO A 99 -0.98 -16.37 11.78
CA PRO A 99 -1.54 -16.18 13.12
C PRO A 99 -0.72 -15.22 13.99
N TYR A 100 0.60 -15.26 13.83
CA TYR A 100 1.55 -14.38 14.53
C TYR A 100 2.85 -14.30 13.71
N VAL A 101 3.64 -13.27 13.98
CA VAL A 101 4.95 -13.06 13.37
C VAL A 101 6.04 -13.35 14.41
N ASP A 102 6.97 -14.22 14.08
CA ASP A 102 8.14 -14.56 14.87
C ASP A 102 9.46 -14.35 14.12
N ALA A 103 10.57 -14.71 14.73
CA ALA A 103 11.89 -14.57 14.12
C ALA A 103 12.11 -15.49 12.89
N GLN A 104 11.36 -16.56 12.76
CA GLN A 104 11.46 -17.55 11.67
C GLN A 104 10.43 -17.27 10.56
N THR A 105 9.48 -16.37 10.76
CA THR A 105 8.42 -16.07 9.78
C THR A 105 9.02 -15.55 8.50
N VAL A 106 8.75 -16.24 7.40
CA VAL A 106 9.06 -15.81 6.01
C VAL A 106 7.76 -15.53 5.30
N PHE A 107 7.70 -14.38 4.63
CA PHE A 107 6.55 -13.94 3.87
C PHE A 107 6.74 -14.21 2.38
N ASP A 108 5.87 -15.03 1.82
CA ASP A 108 5.73 -15.24 0.40
C ASP A 108 4.94 -14.08 -0.19
N LEU A 109 5.62 -13.24 -0.97
CA LEU A 109 5.02 -12.04 -1.53
C LEU A 109 4.40 -12.31 -2.90
N HIS A 110 3.12 -12.00 -3.01
CA HIS A 110 2.42 -11.80 -4.27
C HIS A 110 2.32 -10.28 -4.52
N CYS A 111 2.86 -9.81 -5.65
CA CYS A 111 2.90 -8.38 -5.94
C CYS A 111 1.84 -7.99 -6.99
N LYS A 112 1.04 -6.97 -6.69
CA LYS A 112 0.13 -6.32 -7.65
C LYS A 112 0.71 -5.00 -8.12
N VAL A 113 0.77 -4.78 -9.43
CA VAL A 113 1.25 -3.53 -10.04
C VAL A 113 0.08 -2.86 -10.75
N TYR A 114 -0.30 -1.68 -10.29
CA TYR A 114 -1.51 -1.00 -10.74
C TYR A 114 -1.21 0.08 -11.77
N GLY A 115 -1.64 -0.13 -13.02
CA GLY A 115 -1.69 0.87 -14.10
C GLY A 115 -0.37 1.55 -14.43
N ALA A 116 0.77 0.86 -14.25
CA ALA A 116 2.08 1.43 -14.51
C ALA A 116 3.04 0.44 -15.19
N PRO A 117 3.86 0.91 -16.14
CA PRO A 117 4.91 0.09 -16.75
C PRO A 117 6.11 -0.13 -15.82
N SER A 118 6.25 0.71 -14.78
CA SER A 118 7.30 0.62 -13.77
C SER A 118 6.81 1.15 -12.43
N ALA A 119 7.19 0.48 -11.36
CA ALA A 119 6.90 0.87 -9.98
C ALA A 119 7.94 0.26 -9.05
N THR A 120 8.12 0.86 -7.87
CA THR A 120 9.04 0.36 -6.84
C THR A 120 8.37 0.34 -5.48
N PHE A 121 8.78 -0.60 -4.64
CA PHE A 121 8.38 -0.66 -3.25
C PHE A 121 9.59 -1.04 -2.39
N LEU A 122 9.78 -0.34 -1.28
CA LEU A 122 10.89 -0.56 -0.35
C LEU A 122 10.39 -1.23 0.92
N LEU A 123 11.01 -2.35 1.28
CA LEU A 123 10.82 -3.03 2.55
C LEU A 123 12.13 -2.98 3.34
N LEU A 124 12.00 -2.93 4.66
CA LEU A 124 13.11 -3.13 5.58
C LEU A 124 12.98 -4.50 6.24
N GLU A 125 14.10 -5.19 6.36
CA GLU A 125 14.19 -6.55 6.87
C GLU A 125 15.23 -6.57 7.98
N ASP A 126 14.78 -6.63 9.23
CA ASP A 126 15.59 -6.71 10.44
C ASP A 126 15.16 -7.92 11.29
N ASP A 127 15.63 -8.05 12.51
CA ASP A 127 15.22 -9.13 13.43
C ASP A 127 13.84 -8.90 14.07
N GLY A 128 13.29 -7.69 13.97
CA GLY A 128 11.99 -7.32 14.53
C GLY A 128 11.94 -7.27 16.07
N ILE A 129 13.09 -7.40 16.75
CA ILE A 129 13.17 -7.53 18.22
C ILE A 129 14.15 -6.50 18.80
N SER A 130 15.34 -6.38 18.23
CA SER A 130 16.41 -5.52 18.77
C SER A 130 16.43 -4.15 18.09
N TYR A 131 17.27 -3.24 18.62
CA TYR A 131 17.58 -1.95 18.00
C TYR A 131 18.85 -2.01 17.13
N ASP A 132 19.30 -3.18 16.74
CA ASP A 132 20.52 -3.35 15.96
C ASP A 132 20.41 -2.79 14.54
N PHE A 133 19.18 -2.55 14.04
CA PHE A 133 18.95 -1.79 12.81
C PHE A 133 19.59 -0.39 12.86
N GLN A 134 19.70 0.24 14.04
CA GLN A 134 20.39 1.52 14.22
C GLN A 134 21.90 1.42 13.97
N LYS A 135 22.46 0.21 14.08
CA LYS A 135 23.85 -0.10 13.77
C LYS A 135 24.05 -0.64 12.35
N GLY A 136 23.01 -0.53 11.51
CA GLY A 136 23.03 -1.01 10.14
C GLY A 136 22.78 -2.50 9.97
N GLN A 137 22.27 -3.19 10.99
CA GLN A 137 21.92 -4.61 10.97
C GLN A 137 20.53 -4.84 10.36
N PHE A 138 20.39 -4.60 9.06
CA PHE A 138 19.14 -4.78 8.32
C PHE A 138 19.42 -4.95 6.83
N ASN A 139 18.48 -5.52 6.08
CA ASN A 139 18.44 -5.46 4.62
C ASN A 139 17.48 -4.38 4.15
N GLU A 140 17.84 -3.68 3.09
CA GLU A 140 16.90 -2.94 2.26
C GLU A 140 16.47 -3.87 1.12
N VAL A 141 15.19 -4.21 1.09
CA VAL A 141 14.59 -5.06 0.07
C VAL A 141 13.78 -4.19 -0.88
N THR A 142 14.23 -4.06 -2.11
CA THR A 142 13.52 -3.32 -3.15
C THR A 142 12.79 -4.29 -4.07
N LEU A 143 11.48 -4.12 -4.18
CA LEU A 143 10.67 -4.72 -5.23
C LEU A 143 10.60 -3.74 -6.40
N GLU A 144 11.02 -4.18 -7.58
CA GLU A 144 11.04 -3.37 -8.80
C GLU A 144 10.18 -4.02 -9.88
N ALA A 145 9.12 -3.34 -10.29
CA ALA A 145 8.35 -3.68 -11.48
C ALA A 145 8.91 -2.94 -12.69
N ALA A 146 9.26 -3.65 -13.75
CA ALA A 146 9.66 -3.08 -15.02
C ALA A 146 9.51 -4.10 -16.15
N LYS A 147 9.09 -3.65 -17.34
CA LYS A 147 8.99 -4.47 -18.56
C LYS A 147 8.17 -5.77 -18.35
N GLY A 148 7.04 -5.67 -17.62
CA GLY A 148 6.15 -6.80 -17.34
C GLY A 148 6.71 -7.83 -16.36
N LYS A 149 7.73 -7.49 -15.59
CA LYS A 149 8.33 -8.37 -14.57
C LYS A 149 8.49 -7.62 -13.25
N VAL A 150 8.38 -8.35 -12.15
CA VAL A 150 8.75 -7.85 -10.82
C VAL A 150 9.99 -8.59 -10.36
N LYS A 151 10.93 -7.87 -9.76
CA LYS A 151 12.16 -8.41 -9.19
C LYS A 151 12.32 -7.94 -7.75
N LEU A 152 12.82 -8.82 -6.91
CA LEU A 152 13.22 -8.52 -5.55
C LEU A 152 14.76 -8.40 -5.50
N LYS A 153 15.24 -7.27 -4.98
CA LYS A 153 16.67 -6.98 -4.78
C LYS A 153 16.94 -6.69 -3.31
N ARG A 154 18.10 -7.10 -2.82
CA ARG A 154 18.61 -6.75 -1.49
C ARG A 154 19.90 -5.95 -1.63
N THR A 155 20.00 -4.84 -0.90
CA THR A 155 21.18 -3.97 -0.96
C THR A 155 22.22 -4.29 0.10
N LYS A 156 21.83 -5.04 1.15
CA LYS A 156 22.72 -5.49 2.23
C LYS A 156 22.54 -6.98 2.48
N GLU A 157 23.56 -7.65 3.02
CA GLU A 157 23.47 -9.06 3.39
C GLU A 157 23.30 -9.20 4.91
N TYR A 158 22.09 -8.99 5.38
CA TYR A 158 21.71 -9.35 6.75
C TYR A 158 21.26 -10.80 6.81
N LYS A 159 21.49 -11.48 7.95
CA LYS A 159 21.32 -12.94 8.08
C LYS A 159 19.88 -13.43 7.83
N GLN A 160 18.89 -12.66 8.23
CA GLN A 160 17.49 -13.05 8.07
C GLN A 160 16.92 -12.54 6.76
N LYS A 161 16.36 -13.45 5.98
CA LYS A 161 15.62 -13.13 4.75
C LYS A 161 14.16 -13.43 5.00
N ARG A 162 13.39 -12.39 5.32
CA ARG A 162 11.98 -12.53 5.70
C ARG A 162 11.01 -12.43 4.51
N TYR A 163 11.46 -11.92 3.38
CA TYR A 163 10.60 -11.72 2.21
C TYR A 163 11.15 -12.48 1.02
N GLN A 164 10.26 -13.21 0.34
CA GLN A 164 10.56 -13.83 -0.95
C GLN A 164 9.44 -13.53 -1.93
N LEU A 165 9.80 -13.21 -3.16
CA LEU A 165 8.84 -12.96 -4.23
C LEU A 165 8.45 -14.31 -4.83
N THR A 166 7.17 -14.65 -4.75
CA THR A 166 6.64 -15.92 -5.29
C THR A 166 5.81 -15.70 -6.55
N ASP A 167 5.09 -14.58 -6.63
CA ASP A 167 4.21 -14.31 -7.76
C ASP A 167 3.96 -12.81 -7.95
N TYR A 168 3.46 -12.42 -9.12
CA TYR A 168 3.06 -11.03 -9.40
C TYR A 168 2.05 -10.94 -10.53
N GLU A 169 1.23 -9.89 -10.50
CA GLU A 169 0.30 -9.54 -11.57
C GLU A 169 0.31 -8.05 -11.89
N PHE A 170 -0.02 -7.69 -13.13
CA PHE A 170 -0.18 -6.31 -13.59
C PHE A 170 -1.67 -6.05 -13.82
N ILE A 171 -2.20 -5.05 -13.13
CA ILE A 171 -3.57 -4.57 -13.24
C ILE A 171 -3.56 -3.34 -14.15
N ASN A 172 -4.27 -3.37 -15.29
CA ASN A 172 -4.29 -2.32 -16.31
C ASN A 172 -5.63 -1.59 -16.38
#